data_a6048c57ebe1ce879ac321801e2cb890
#
_entry.id   a6048c57ebe1ce879ac321801e2cb890
#
_cell.length_a   1.000
_cell.length_b   1.000
_cell.length_c   1.000
_cell.angle_alpha   90.00
_cell.angle_beta   90.00
_cell.angle_gamma   90.00
#
_symmetry.space_group_name_H-M   'P 1'
#
loop_
_entity.id
_entity.type
_entity.pdbx_description
1 polymer ?
#
loop_
_entity_poly.entity_id
_entity_poly.type
_entity_poly.pdbx_seq_one_letter_code
_entity_poly.pdbx_strand_id
1 'polypeptide(L)'
;MCMDKIKIKQTIIVEGKYDKIKLKSLVDANIITTEGFRIYKNSEKRSLIKNIAEKTGIIILTDSDSAGRRIRNFIKSCVGDINDGDNKIINAYVPKISGKEKRKAGQSGSKENILGVEGIEKNLLVDVLKKFACRDELCSSETSGNIKKITKTDFYEDKLSGHENSAKKRDYLCEKLNIPHMSANALLEAVNILIDYDEYKKIVDED
;
A
#
# COMPACT_ATOMS: atom_id res chain seq x y z
N MET A 1 -18.21 -1.45 20.53
CA MET A 1 -17.05 -2.36 20.59
C MET A 1 -16.10 -1.99 19.46
N CYS A 2 -14.91 -1.53 19.79
CA CYS A 2 -13.86 -1.35 18.79
C CYS A 2 -13.42 -2.77 18.41
N MET A 3 -13.67 -3.19 17.17
CA MET A 3 -13.09 -4.45 16.68
C MET A 3 -11.60 -4.23 16.52
N ASP A 4 -10.80 -5.12 17.08
CA ASP A 4 -9.34 -5.11 16.84
C ASP A 4 -9.08 -5.27 15.35
N LYS A 5 -8.19 -4.43 14.82
CA LYS A 5 -7.85 -4.49 13.41
C LYS A 5 -7.00 -5.72 13.11
N ILE A 6 -7.24 -6.33 11.97
CA ILE A 6 -6.45 -7.47 11.49
C ILE A 6 -5.05 -6.97 11.12
N LYS A 7 -4.01 -7.50 11.80
CA LYS A 7 -2.61 -7.18 11.48
C LYS A 7 -2.16 -7.96 10.25
N ILE A 8 -1.65 -7.25 9.24
CA ILE A 8 -1.14 -7.83 7.99
C ILE A 8 0.23 -7.21 7.70
N LYS A 9 1.26 -8.04 7.57
CA LYS A 9 2.66 -7.63 7.34
C LYS A 9 2.85 -7.04 5.93
N GLN A 10 2.27 -7.68 4.91
CA GLN A 10 2.41 -7.26 3.53
C GLN A 10 1.65 -5.97 3.24
N THR A 11 2.16 -5.21 2.26
CA THR A 11 1.44 -4.03 1.76
C THR A 11 0.27 -4.44 0.87
N ILE A 12 -0.91 -3.90 1.13
CA ILE A 12 -2.11 -4.16 0.33
C ILE A 12 -2.21 -3.14 -0.80
N ILE A 13 -2.29 -3.62 -2.04
CA ILE A 13 -2.49 -2.80 -3.23
C ILE A 13 -3.96 -2.83 -3.62
N VAL A 14 -4.60 -1.67 -3.70
CA VAL A 14 -6.02 -1.49 -4.06
C VAL A 14 -6.19 -0.52 -5.22
N GLU A 15 -7.38 -0.47 -5.83
CA GLU A 15 -7.61 0.38 -6.99
C GLU A 15 -7.81 1.84 -6.62
N GLY A 16 -8.65 2.12 -5.65
CA GLY A 16 -9.15 3.45 -5.38
C GLY A 16 -9.00 3.95 -3.95
N LYS A 17 -9.29 5.23 -3.79
CA LYS A 17 -9.26 5.91 -2.49
C LYS A 17 -10.30 5.34 -1.51
N TYR A 18 -11.48 4.97 -2.01
CA TYR A 18 -12.56 4.47 -1.15
C TYR A 18 -12.27 3.07 -0.64
N ASP A 19 -11.63 2.21 -1.45
CA ASP A 19 -11.13 0.91 -1.02
C ASP A 19 -10.11 1.08 0.12
N LYS A 20 -9.14 2.00 -0.06
CA LYS A 20 -8.15 2.33 0.98
C LYS A 20 -8.83 2.78 2.29
N ILE A 21 -9.82 3.65 2.22
CA ILE A 21 -10.54 4.15 3.40
C ILE A 21 -11.26 2.99 4.12
N LYS A 22 -11.96 2.15 3.36
CA LYS A 22 -12.68 1.01 3.91
C LYS A 22 -11.75 0.01 4.57
N LEU A 23 -10.66 -0.36 3.90
CA LEU A 23 -9.68 -1.30 4.43
C LEU A 23 -8.97 -0.76 5.69
N LYS A 24 -8.64 0.53 5.74
CA LYS A 24 -8.04 1.16 6.94
C LYS A 24 -8.91 1.03 8.19
N SER A 25 -10.22 0.83 8.05
CA SER A 25 -11.11 0.58 9.18
C SER A 25 -11.07 -0.88 9.67
N LEU A 26 -10.54 -1.81 8.88
CA LEU A 26 -10.58 -3.26 9.13
C LEU A 26 -9.19 -3.84 9.45
N VAL A 27 -8.13 -3.28 8.84
CA VAL A 27 -6.77 -3.81 8.97
C VAL A 27 -5.80 -2.78 9.53
N ASP A 28 -4.77 -3.28 10.19
CA ASP A 28 -3.54 -2.58 10.51
C ASP A 28 -2.47 -3.07 9.51
N ALA A 29 -2.38 -2.36 8.40
CA ALA A 29 -1.47 -2.66 7.29
C ALA A 29 -1.19 -1.41 6.47
N ASN A 30 -0.11 -1.43 5.71
CA ASN A 30 0.16 -0.42 4.70
C ASN A 30 -0.75 -0.65 3.48
N ILE A 31 -1.36 0.43 2.96
CA ILE A 31 -2.30 0.33 1.83
C ILE A 31 -1.94 1.38 0.77
N ILE A 32 -1.63 0.92 -0.44
CA ILE A 32 -1.31 1.76 -1.59
C ILE A 32 -2.42 1.65 -2.63
N THR A 33 -2.79 2.79 -3.23
CA THR A 33 -3.77 2.85 -4.33
C THR A 33 -3.08 2.90 -5.68
N THR A 34 -3.61 2.20 -6.67
CA THR A 34 -3.16 2.30 -8.07
C THR A 34 -3.75 3.52 -8.77
N GLU A 35 -4.83 4.10 -8.24
CA GLU A 35 -5.65 5.12 -8.89
C GLU A 35 -6.22 4.63 -10.23
N GLY A 36 -6.68 3.39 -10.24
CA GLY A 36 -7.20 2.74 -11.41
C GLY A 36 -6.15 2.64 -12.54
N PHE A 37 -6.53 2.95 -13.75
CA PHE A 37 -5.65 2.88 -14.93
C PHE A 37 -4.51 3.92 -14.96
N ARG A 38 -4.45 4.86 -14.03
CA ARG A 38 -3.33 5.82 -13.94
C ARG A 38 -2.00 5.12 -13.64
N ILE A 39 -2.02 3.94 -13.02
CA ILE A 39 -0.84 3.11 -12.77
C ILE A 39 -0.04 2.81 -14.05
N TYR A 40 -0.71 2.68 -15.20
CA TYR A 40 -0.04 2.41 -16.48
C TYR A 40 0.91 3.52 -16.91
N LYS A 41 0.65 4.76 -16.52
CA LYS A 41 1.43 5.95 -16.89
C LYS A 41 2.34 6.43 -15.76
N ASN A 42 2.19 5.92 -14.54
CA ASN A 42 2.95 6.37 -13.38
C ASN A 42 4.13 5.42 -13.11
N SER A 43 5.28 5.71 -13.74
CA SER A 43 6.52 4.94 -13.57
C SER A 43 7.02 4.93 -12.13
N GLU A 44 6.89 6.05 -11.43
CA GLU A 44 7.33 6.21 -10.05
C GLU A 44 6.57 5.25 -9.13
N LYS A 45 5.24 5.24 -9.25
CA LYS A 45 4.40 4.34 -8.43
C LYS A 45 4.67 2.87 -8.74
N ARG A 46 4.96 2.51 -10.00
CA ARG A 46 5.34 1.14 -10.37
C ARG A 46 6.65 0.72 -9.72
N SER A 47 7.68 1.58 -9.79
CA SER A 47 8.97 1.30 -9.13
C SER A 47 8.83 1.18 -7.62
N LEU A 48 8.01 2.05 -6.99
CA LEU A 48 7.72 1.94 -5.56
C LEU A 48 7.06 0.60 -5.22
N ILE A 49 6.02 0.19 -5.96
CA ILE A 49 5.34 -1.09 -5.73
C ILE A 49 6.31 -2.26 -5.90
N LYS A 50 7.20 -2.22 -6.90
CA LYS A 50 8.20 -3.25 -7.12
C LYS A 50 9.16 -3.36 -5.93
N ASN A 51 9.74 -2.26 -5.47
CA ASN A 51 10.67 -2.24 -4.32
C ASN A 51 10.00 -2.74 -3.02
N ILE A 52 8.73 -2.39 -2.80
CA ILE A 52 7.96 -2.89 -1.66
C ILE A 52 7.71 -4.39 -1.79
N ALA A 53 7.36 -4.87 -2.98
CA ALA A 53 7.13 -6.28 -3.22
C ALA A 53 8.39 -7.11 -2.94
N GLU A 54 9.57 -6.60 -3.34
CA GLU A 54 10.87 -7.24 -3.08
C GLU A 54 11.22 -7.27 -1.59
N LYS A 55 10.90 -6.22 -0.83
CA LYS A 55 11.24 -6.13 0.61
C LYS A 55 10.26 -6.84 1.54
N THR A 56 8.98 -6.68 1.33
CA THR A 56 7.95 -7.13 2.30
C THR A 56 6.86 -8.03 1.70
N GLY A 57 6.88 -8.22 0.39
CA GLY A 57 5.76 -8.82 -0.33
C GLY A 57 4.54 -7.88 -0.45
N ILE A 58 3.64 -8.21 -1.35
CA ILE A 58 2.40 -7.44 -1.58
C ILE A 58 1.18 -8.34 -1.67
N ILE A 59 0.04 -7.81 -1.24
CA ILE A 59 -1.28 -8.39 -1.46
C ILE A 59 -2.02 -7.52 -2.46
N ILE A 60 -2.38 -8.06 -3.63
CA ILE A 60 -3.16 -7.33 -4.64
C ILE A 60 -4.63 -7.62 -4.41
N LEU A 61 -5.38 -6.60 -3.98
CA LEU A 61 -6.82 -6.66 -3.73
C LEU A 61 -7.52 -5.65 -4.65
N THR A 62 -7.93 -6.11 -5.82
CA THR A 62 -8.65 -5.33 -6.83
C THR A 62 -10.05 -5.87 -7.02
N ASP A 63 -10.91 -5.10 -7.65
CA ASP A 63 -12.28 -5.50 -7.97
C ASP A 63 -12.30 -6.80 -8.78
N SER A 64 -13.40 -7.55 -8.68
CA SER A 64 -13.57 -8.82 -9.40
C SER A 64 -14.09 -8.66 -10.82
N ASP A 65 -14.07 -7.43 -11.34
CA ASP A 65 -14.45 -7.10 -12.72
C ASP A 65 -13.26 -7.20 -13.71
N SER A 66 -13.52 -6.91 -14.98
CA SER A 66 -12.49 -6.96 -16.03
C SER A 66 -11.42 -5.86 -15.86
N ALA A 67 -11.78 -4.71 -15.30
CA ALA A 67 -10.84 -3.61 -15.05
C ALA A 67 -9.85 -3.99 -13.95
N GLY A 68 -10.34 -4.48 -12.82
CA GLY A 68 -9.51 -4.95 -11.72
C GLY A 68 -8.58 -6.10 -12.11
N ARG A 69 -9.05 -7.03 -12.96
CA ARG A 69 -8.20 -8.10 -13.52
C ARG A 69 -7.05 -7.53 -14.35
N ARG A 70 -7.29 -6.53 -15.19
CA ARG A 70 -6.24 -5.89 -16.00
C ARG A 70 -5.20 -5.19 -15.13
N ILE A 71 -5.64 -4.43 -14.11
CA ILE A 71 -4.74 -3.75 -13.16
C ILE A 71 -3.89 -4.77 -12.42
N ARG A 72 -4.49 -5.85 -11.92
CA ARG A 72 -3.81 -6.95 -11.24
C ARG A 72 -2.71 -7.57 -12.10
N ASN A 73 -3.05 -7.97 -13.34
CA ASN A 73 -2.08 -8.56 -14.25
C ASN A 73 -0.95 -7.60 -14.59
N PHE A 74 -1.27 -6.32 -14.72
CA PHE A 74 -0.26 -5.31 -14.96
C PHE A 74 0.70 -5.13 -13.78
N ILE A 75 0.19 -5.07 -12.54
CA ILE A 75 1.04 -5.00 -11.35
C ILE A 75 1.97 -6.21 -11.30
N LYS A 76 1.45 -7.42 -11.52
CA LYS A 76 2.26 -8.64 -11.58
C LYS A 76 3.36 -8.54 -12.64
N SER A 77 3.05 -8.06 -13.84
CA SER A 77 4.07 -7.90 -14.89
C SER A 77 5.13 -6.85 -14.54
N CYS A 78 4.79 -5.81 -13.78
CA CYS A 78 5.76 -4.80 -13.34
C CYS A 78 6.69 -5.30 -12.25
N VAL A 79 6.18 -6.15 -11.37
CA VAL A 79 6.96 -6.69 -10.24
C VAL A 79 7.82 -7.88 -10.67
N GLY A 80 7.33 -8.68 -11.63
CA GLY A 80 7.99 -9.90 -12.10
C GLY A 80 7.76 -11.08 -11.16
N ASP A 81 8.53 -12.15 -11.35
CA ASP A 81 8.44 -13.37 -10.54
C ASP A 81 9.31 -13.21 -9.28
N ILE A 82 8.70 -12.67 -8.22
CA ILE A 82 9.30 -12.69 -6.90
C ILE A 82 8.78 -13.92 -6.17
N ASN A 83 9.61 -14.93 -6.04
CA ASN A 83 9.27 -16.20 -5.36
C ASN A 83 10.26 -16.53 -4.22
N ASP A 84 10.98 -15.53 -3.69
CA ASP A 84 11.94 -15.74 -2.62
C ASP A 84 11.28 -15.63 -1.24
N GLY A 85 11.20 -16.74 -0.54
CA GLY A 85 10.80 -16.81 0.86
C GLY A 85 9.39 -16.27 1.15
N ASP A 86 9.32 -15.37 2.15
CA ASP A 86 8.07 -14.72 2.58
C ASP A 86 7.64 -13.55 1.67
N ASN A 87 8.50 -13.10 0.77
CA ASN A 87 8.26 -12.00 -0.14
C ASN A 87 7.49 -12.51 -1.37
N LYS A 88 6.17 -12.51 -1.28
CA LYS A 88 5.29 -13.08 -2.32
C LYS A 88 4.33 -12.04 -2.86
N ILE A 89 3.97 -12.20 -4.13
CA ILE A 89 2.81 -11.53 -4.70
C ILE A 89 1.58 -12.38 -4.43
N ILE A 90 0.75 -11.95 -3.49
CA ILE A 90 -0.47 -12.65 -3.11
C ILE A 90 -1.65 -11.99 -3.82
N ASN A 91 -2.45 -12.79 -4.53
CA ASN A 91 -3.68 -12.31 -5.12
C ASN A 91 -4.85 -12.57 -4.16
N ALA A 92 -5.38 -11.52 -3.58
CA ALA A 92 -6.62 -11.58 -2.82
C ALA A 92 -7.80 -11.34 -3.76
N TYR A 93 -8.82 -12.17 -3.64
CA TYR A 93 -10.03 -12.07 -4.44
C TYR A 93 -11.23 -11.84 -3.54
N VAL A 94 -12.01 -10.83 -3.89
CA VAL A 94 -13.32 -10.61 -3.28
C VAL A 94 -14.40 -11.37 -4.05
N PRO A 95 -15.46 -11.84 -3.38
CA PRO A 95 -16.57 -12.50 -4.05
C PRO A 95 -17.20 -11.59 -5.11
N LYS A 96 -17.60 -12.17 -6.24
CA LYS A 96 -18.40 -11.46 -7.24
C LYS A 96 -19.83 -11.31 -6.71
N ILE A 97 -20.19 -10.12 -6.30
CA ILE A 97 -21.52 -9.80 -5.83
C ILE A 97 -22.16 -8.88 -6.87
N SER A 98 -23.26 -9.31 -7.45
CA SER A 98 -24.05 -8.46 -8.34
C SER A 98 -24.71 -7.36 -7.55
N GLY A 99 -24.56 -6.12 -7.98
CA GLY A 99 -25.17 -4.96 -7.32
C GLY A 99 -24.83 -3.66 -8.05
N LYS A 100 -25.71 -2.68 -7.85
CA LYS A 100 -25.44 -1.31 -8.32
C LYS A 100 -24.89 -0.50 -7.16
N GLU A 101 -23.66 -0.01 -7.31
CA GLU A 101 -23.12 0.94 -6.34
C GLU A 101 -23.92 2.25 -6.36
N LYS A 102 -24.26 2.77 -5.18
CA LYS A 102 -24.84 4.12 -5.03
C LYS A 102 -23.72 5.14 -5.30
N ARG A 103 -23.55 5.53 -6.55
CA ARG A 103 -22.54 6.52 -6.92
C ARG A 103 -23.13 7.93 -6.99
N LYS A 104 -22.31 8.93 -6.70
CA LYS A 104 -22.63 10.34 -6.92
C LYS A 104 -22.77 10.59 -8.44
N ALA A 105 -23.69 11.48 -8.82
CA ALA A 105 -23.90 11.87 -10.21
C ALA A 105 -22.57 12.25 -10.87
N GLY A 106 -22.27 11.63 -12.04
CA GLY A 106 -21.07 11.90 -12.82
C GLY A 106 -19.95 10.85 -12.78
N GLN A 107 -20.08 9.79 -11.98
CA GLN A 107 -19.11 8.67 -11.98
C GLN A 107 -19.62 7.48 -12.80
N SER A 108 -18.82 7.03 -13.75
CA SER A 108 -19.08 5.82 -14.55
C SER A 108 -19.01 4.57 -13.68
N GLY A 109 -20.09 3.82 -13.57
CA GLY A 109 -20.14 2.54 -12.84
C GLY A 109 -19.35 1.43 -13.55
N SER A 110 -19.08 0.34 -12.84
CA SER A 110 -18.64 -0.90 -13.46
C SER A 110 -19.64 -1.32 -14.54
N LYS A 111 -19.15 -1.59 -15.76
CA LYS A 111 -20.00 -2.06 -16.87
C LYS A 111 -20.63 -3.42 -16.59
N GLU A 112 -20.07 -4.16 -15.63
CA GLU A 112 -20.45 -5.54 -15.32
C GLU A 112 -21.45 -5.64 -14.15
N ASN A 113 -21.94 -4.51 -13.58
CA ASN A 113 -22.82 -4.50 -12.41
C ASN A 113 -22.31 -5.36 -11.24
N ILE A 114 -20.99 -5.40 -11.03
CA ILE A 114 -20.33 -6.09 -9.94
C ILE A 114 -19.93 -5.04 -8.90
N LEU A 115 -20.19 -5.33 -7.62
CA LEU A 115 -19.75 -4.48 -6.51
C LEU A 115 -18.22 -4.50 -6.40
N GLY A 116 -17.60 -3.33 -6.37
CA GLY A 116 -16.19 -3.17 -6.04
C GLY A 116 -15.92 -3.42 -4.56
N VAL A 117 -14.65 -3.45 -4.18
CA VAL A 117 -14.19 -3.65 -2.79
C VAL A 117 -14.92 -2.70 -1.84
N GLU A 118 -15.16 -1.45 -2.26
CA GLU A 118 -15.88 -0.46 -1.46
C GLU A 118 -17.35 -0.83 -1.19
N GLY A 119 -18.00 -1.57 -2.09
CA GLY A 119 -19.40 -1.98 -2.01
C GLY A 119 -19.65 -3.27 -1.22
N ILE A 120 -18.64 -4.08 -0.96
CA ILE A 120 -18.76 -5.38 -0.30
C ILE A 120 -19.03 -5.22 1.20
N GLU A 121 -19.83 -6.07 1.79
CA GLU A 121 -20.08 -6.07 3.23
C GLU A 121 -18.79 -6.29 4.04
N LYS A 122 -18.70 -5.60 5.20
CA LYS A 122 -17.50 -5.66 6.05
C LYS A 122 -17.13 -7.08 6.47
N ASN A 123 -18.11 -7.89 6.84
CA ASN A 123 -17.88 -9.25 7.31
C ASN A 123 -17.22 -10.14 6.24
N LEU A 124 -17.72 -10.07 5.00
CA LEU A 124 -17.14 -10.81 3.88
C LEU A 124 -15.70 -10.36 3.58
N LEU A 125 -15.44 -9.06 3.70
CA LEU A 125 -14.10 -8.53 3.50
C LEU A 125 -13.14 -8.93 4.62
N VAL A 126 -13.63 -8.96 5.87
CA VAL A 126 -12.88 -9.48 7.03
C VAL A 126 -12.50 -10.94 6.83
N ASP A 127 -13.41 -11.79 6.34
CA ASP A 127 -13.12 -13.21 6.12
C ASP A 127 -12.05 -13.42 5.02
N VAL A 128 -12.05 -12.58 3.99
CA VAL A 128 -10.98 -12.58 2.98
C VAL A 128 -9.65 -12.16 3.60
N LEU A 129 -9.63 -11.10 4.40
CA LEU A 129 -8.43 -10.50 4.98
C LEU A 129 -7.82 -11.36 6.09
N LYS A 130 -8.63 -12.08 6.88
CA LYS A 130 -8.15 -13.02 7.91
C LYS A 130 -7.24 -14.11 7.38
N LYS A 131 -7.36 -14.49 6.10
CA LYS A 131 -6.47 -15.46 5.45
C LYS A 131 -5.03 -14.98 5.35
N PHE A 132 -4.81 -13.68 5.43
CA PHE A 132 -3.51 -13.01 5.34
C PHE A 132 -3.07 -12.42 6.68
N ALA A 133 -3.85 -12.63 7.73
CA ALA A 133 -3.51 -12.19 9.07
C ALA A 133 -2.19 -12.82 9.53
N CYS A 134 -1.34 -12.03 10.16
CA CYS A 134 -0.20 -12.56 10.88
C CYS A 134 -0.72 -13.48 12.00
N ARG A 135 -0.24 -14.73 12.05
CA ARG A 135 -0.44 -15.58 13.23
C ARG A 135 0.44 -15.01 14.33
N ASP A 136 -0.10 -14.80 15.51
CA ASP A 136 0.59 -14.14 16.63
C ASP A 136 1.94 -14.77 16.98
N GLU A 137 2.14 -16.06 16.71
CA GLU A 137 3.40 -16.78 16.95
C GLU A 137 4.54 -16.38 15.98
N LEU A 138 4.22 -15.89 14.77
CA LEU A 138 5.21 -15.43 13.78
C LEU A 138 5.40 -13.90 13.78
N CYS A 139 4.42 -13.16 14.29
CA CYS A 139 4.56 -11.70 14.48
C CYS A 139 5.28 -11.32 15.78
N SER A 140 5.44 -12.25 16.73
CA SER A 140 6.08 -11.99 18.03
C SER A 140 7.59 -12.18 18.03
N SER A 141 8.21 -12.76 17.00
CA SER A 141 9.64 -13.05 16.99
C SER A 141 10.53 -12.01 16.31
N GLU A 142 9.96 -11.05 15.58
CA GLU A 142 10.76 -9.90 15.10
C GLU A 142 9.93 -8.62 15.13
N THR A 143 10.33 -7.71 16.04
CA THR A 143 9.88 -6.32 16.21
C THR A 143 8.52 -6.07 16.86
N SER A 144 8.25 -6.65 18.04
CA SER A 144 7.37 -6.01 19.05
C SER A 144 8.17 -5.03 19.93
N GLY A 145 9.18 -4.39 19.38
CA GLY A 145 9.68 -3.10 19.85
C GLY A 145 8.71 -2.04 19.32
N ASN A 146 8.47 -1.03 20.11
CA ASN A 146 7.75 0.18 19.80
C ASN A 146 8.34 0.79 18.50
N ILE A 147 7.90 0.31 17.31
CA ILE A 147 8.45 0.78 16.03
C ILE A 147 8.04 2.24 15.91
N LYS A 148 9.00 3.11 16.22
CA LYS A 148 8.82 4.56 16.11
C LYS A 148 8.55 4.87 14.64
N LYS A 149 7.31 5.27 14.33
CA LYS A 149 6.96 5.71 12.97
C LYS A 149 7.59 7.05 12.68
N ILE A 150 8.12 7.20 11.47
CA ILE A 150 8.58 8.46 10.92
C ILE A 150 7.35 9.34 10.69
N THR A 151 7.35 10.55 11.24
CA THR A 151 6.21 11.47 11.25
C THR A 151 6.45 12.67 10.32
N LYS A 152 5.42 13.48 10.14
CA LYS A 152 5.57 14.78 9.44
C LYS A 152 6.45 15.75 10.20
N THR A 153 6.48 15.66 11.53
CA THR A 153 7.33 16.45 12.40
C THR A 153 8.80 16.08 12.15
N ASP A 154 9.12 14.80 12.10
CA ASP A 154 10.49 14.34 11.77
C ASP A 154 10.91 14.86 10.39
N PHE A 155 10.03 14.79 9.37
CA PHE A 155 10.33 15.34 8.04
C PHE A 155 10.57 16.83 8.04
N TYR A 156 9.90 17.59 8.90
CA TYR A 156 10.12 19.02 9.04
C TYR A 156 11.44 19.33 9.75
N GLU A 157 11.72 18.66 10.87
CA GLU A 157 12.97 18.80 11.66
C GLU A 157 14.19 18.41 10.82
N ASP A 158 14.11 17.36 10.05
CA ASP A 158 15.16 16.86 9.15
C ASP A 158 15.22 17.62 7.81
N LYS A 159 14.45 18.72 7.69
CA LYS A 159 14.42 19.60 6.51
C LYS A 159 13.97 18.93 5.21
N LEU A 160 13.27 17.80 5.28
CA LEU A 160 12.66 17.11 4.13
C LEU A 160 11.33 17.75 3.68
N SER A 161 10.78 18.68 4.49
CA SER A 161 9.58 19.44 4.16
C SER A 161 9.63 20.86 4.76
N GLY A 162 9.00 21.83 4.09
CA GLY A 162 8.82 23.18 4.62
C GLY A 162 10.07 24.09 4.60
N HIS A 163 11.19 23.66 4.00
CA HIS A 163 12.45 24.42 3.91
C HIS A 163 12.89 24.60 2.45
N GLU A 164 13.74 25.60 2.20
CA GLU A 164 14.18 26.00 0.85
C GLU A 164 14.84 24.85 0.06
N ASN A 165 15.64 24.00 0.71
CA ASN A 165 16.35 22.87 0.07
C ASN A 165 15.65 21.51 0.27
N SER A 166 14.42 21.49 0.77
CA SER A 166 13.72 20.24 1.09
C SER A 166 13.58 19.30 -0.12
N ALA A 167 13.49 19.82 -1.33
CA ALA A 167 13.43 19.00 -2.54
C ALA A 167 14.73 18.19 -2.73
N LYS A 168 15.88 18.86 -2.64
CA LYS A 168 17.20 18.21 -2.82
C LYS A 168 17.43 17.13 -1.77
N LYS A 169 17.08 17.39 -0.51
CA LYS A 169 17.18 16.41 0.56
C LYS A 169 16.28 15.19 0.34
N ARG A 170 15.07 15.41 -0.15
CA ARG A 170 14.21 14.27 -0.54
C ARG A 170 14.78 13.48 -1.71
N ASP A 171 15.38 14.18 -2.69
CA ASP A 171 16.03 13.53 -3.83
C ASP A 171 17.18 12.63 -3.36
N TYR A 172 18.02 13.12 -2.44
CA TYR A 172 19.09 12.32 -1.84
C TYR A 172 18.55 11.06 -1.13
N LEU A 173 17.52 11.22 -0.30
CA LEU A 173 16.89 10.07 0.39
C LEU A 173 16.27 9.09 -0.60
N CYS A 174 15.64 9.57 -1.68
CA CYS A 174 15.11 8.72 -2.74
C CYS A 174 16.22 7.93 -3.46
N GLU A 175 17.36 8.56 -3.75
CA GLU A 175 18.52 7.90 -4.36
C GLU A 175 19.09 6.81 -3.46
N LYS A 176 19.28 7.08 -2.18
CA LYS A 176 19.76 6.09 -1.20
C LYS A 176 18.85 4.88 -1.08
N LEU A 177 17.53 5.10 -1.16
CA LEU A 177 16.53 4.02 -1.10
C LEU A 177 16.24 3.37 -2.47
N ASN A 178 16.91 3.83 -3.52
CA ASN A 178 16.66 3.40 -4.91
C ASN A 178 15.17 3.46 -5.31
N ILE A 179 14.52 4.58 -4.92
CA ILE A 179 13.12 4.87 -5.27
C ILE A 179 13.05 6.16 -6.09
N PRO A 180 11.98 6.34 -6.88
CA PRO A 180 11.79 7.56 -7.66
C PRO A 180 11.63 8.79 -6.78
N HIS A 181 12.00 9.96 -7.33
CA HIS A 181 11.70 11.25 -6.70
C HIS A 181 10.21 11.43 -6.49
N MET A 182 9.83 11.90 -5.31
CA MET A 182 8.41 12.04 -4.97
C MET A 182 8.14 13.20 -4.00
N SER A 183 6.87 13.55 -3.86
CA SER A 183 6.43 14.58 -2.92
C SER A 183 6.71 14.16 -1.46
N ALA A 184 6.81 15.12 -0.54
CA ALA A 184 7.06 14.84 0.88
C ALA A 184 6.05 13.85 1.49
N ASN A 185 4.75 13.97 1.15
CA ASN A 185 3.74 13.04 1.67
C ASN A 185 3.88 11.63 1.09
N ALA A 186 4.21 11.50 -0.19
CA ALA A 186 4.42 10.20 -0.83
C ALA A 186 5.71 9.54 -0.30
N LEU A 187 6.78 10.32 -0.12
CA LEU A 187 8.03 9.83 0.45
C LEU A 187 7.84 9.38 1.91
N LEU A 188 7.09 10.13 2.71
CA LEU A 188 6.79 9.74 4.09
C LEU A 188 6.02 8.39 4.16
N GLU A 189 5.08 8.16 3.26
CA GLU A 189 4.44 6.83 3.16
C GLU A 189 5.45 5.75 2.75
N ALA A 190 6.32 6.03 1.78
CA ALA A 190 7.30 5.08 1.27
C ALA A 190 8.35 4.69 2.32
N VAL A 191 8.96 5.65 3.01
CA VAL A 191 10.00 5.36 4.01
C VAL A 191 9.46 4.55 5.19
N ASN A 192 8.24 4.83 5.65
CA ASN A 192 7.58 4.03 6.70
C ASN A 192 7.26 2.59 6.30
N ILE A 193 7.35 2.24 5.00
CA ILE A 193 7.16 0.88 4.50
C ILE A 193 8.51 0.20 4.29
N LEU A 194 9.50 0.96 3.81
CA LEU A 194 10.76 0.43 3.29
C LEU A 194 11.85 0.30 4.34
N ILE A 195 11.86 1.19 5.36
CA ILE A 195 12.93 1.26 6.37
C ILE A 195 12.36 1.54 7.75
N ASP A 196 13.14 1.20 8.79
CA ASP A 196 12.83 1.58 10.16
C ASP A 196 13.32 3.00 10.49
N TYR A 197 13.00 3.47 11.71
CA TYR A 197 13.36 4.82 12.17
C TYR A 197 14.87 5.03 12.28
N ASP A 198 15.60 4.02 12.70
CA ASP A 198 17.05 4.12 12.91
C ASP A 198 17.80 4.14 11.57
N GLU A 199 17.37 3.32 10.61
CA GLU A 199 17.88 3.35 9.23
C GLU A 199 17.57 4.71 8.56
N TYR A 200 16.35 5.23 8.75
CA TYR A 200 15.98 6.55 8.27
C TYR A 200 16.89 7.64 8.81
N LYS A 201 17.12 7.67 10.14
CA LYS A 201 17.99 8.67 10.77
C LYS A 201 19.43 8.58 10.28
N LYS A 202 19.98 7.39 10.12
CA LYS A 202 21.34 7.21 9.56
C LYS A 202 21.48 7.86 8.19
N ILE A 203 20.50 7.65 7.28
CA ILE A 203 20.57 8.21 5.93
C ILE A 203 20.45 9.74 5.95
N VAL A 204 19.59 10.27 6.81
CA VAL A 204 19.34 11.73 6.88
C VAL A 204 20.51 12.47 7.54
N ASP A 205 21.17 11.85 8.51
CA ASP A 205 22.33 12.45 9.21
C ASP A 205 23.62 12.38 8.38
N GLU A 206 23.67 11.58 7.30
CA GLU A 206 24.79 11.52 6.33
C GLU A 206 24.76 12.64 5.28
N ASP A 207 23.65 13.38 5.13
CA ASP A 207 23.45 14.51 4.18
C ASP A 207 23.77 15.84 4.87
#